data_d237b11243e28c59646dae46348d9b87
#
_entry.id   d237b11243e28c59646dae46348d9b87
#
_cell.length_a   1.000
_cell.length_b   1.000
_cell.length_c   1.000
_cell.angle_alpha   90.00
_cell.angle_beta   90.00
_cell.angle_gamma   90.00
#
_symmetry.space_group_name_H-M   'P 1'
#
loop_
_entity.id
_entity.type
_entity.pdbx_description
1 polymer ?
#
loop_
_entity_poly.entity_id
_entity_poly.type
_entity_poly.pdbx_seq_one_letter_code
_entity_poly.pdbx_strand_id
1 'polypeptide(L)'
;GTPRSEYGKKAAKAFRKENLVPCNLYGNGENVTFTVTVDDVRKLIYTPDTMAVALTIGDVKRMAVVKELQFHPVSEELLHIDFLEVTEQKPVTVAIPVQLTGHAEGVKAGGKLSLEMKKLKVNGIYTQIPNRVEIDVTTLGLGKKLYVGAVEMAEGLKLMNPADACVAQVKATRASQQAAAAESKGKKK
;
A
#
# COMPACT_ATOMS: atom_id res chain seq x y z
N GLY A 1 -23.42 -2.94 2.95
CA GLY A 1 -23.60 -2.99 1.50
C GLY A 1 -24.87 -3.70 1.08
N THR A 2 -25.40 -3.34 -0.08
CA THR A 2 -26.64 -3.91 -0.66
C THR A 2 -26.27 -4.83 -1.81
N PRO A 3 -26.73 -6.12 -1.82
CA PRO A 3 -26.49 -7.01 -2.95
C PRO A 3 -27.09 -6.44 -4.22
N ARG A 4 -26.40 -6.61 -5.37
CA ARG A 4 -26.88 -6.12 -6.67
C ARG A 4 -27.16 -7.26 -7.64
N SER A 5 -28.22 -7.13 -8.42
CA SER A 5 -28.57 -8.04 -9.51
C SER A 5 -28.32 -7.44 -10.89
N GLU A 6 -28.16 -6.11 -10.98
CA GLU A 6 -27.91 -5.42 -12.23
C GLU A 6 -26.42 -5.27 -12.53
N TYR A 7 -26.04 -5.59 -13.77
CA TYR A 7 -24.64 -5.59 -14.23
C TYR A 7 -24.48 -4.76 -15.50
N GLY A 8 -23.23 -4.44 -15.80
CA GLY A 8 -22.84 -3.76 -17.03
C GLY A 8 -22.65 -2.24 -16.89
N LYS A 9 -22.21 -1.63 -18.00
CA LYS A 9 -21.79 -0.23 -18.05
C LYS A 9 -22.91 0.75 -17.69
N LYS A 10 -24.16 0.47 -18.14
CA LYS A 10 -25.30 1.36 -17.92
C LYS A 10 -25.71 1.37 -16.45
N ALA A 11 -25.80 0.20 -15.82
CA ALA A 11 -26.12 0.05 -14.40
C ALA A 11 -25.02 0.67 -13.51
N ALA A 12 -23.74 0.40 -13.78
CA ALA A 12 -22.64 1.00 -13.04
C ALA A 12 -22.63 2.54 -13.12
N LYS A 13 -22.99 3.12 -14.27
CA LYS A 13 -23.13 4.58 -14.43
C LYS A 13 -24.32 5.13 -13.63
N ALA A 14 -25.42 4.39 -13.52
CA ALA A 14 -26.57 4.78 -12.72
C ALA A 14 -26.22 4.79 -11.22
N PHE A 15 -25.62 3.73 -10.70
CA PHE A 15 -25.20 3.63 -9.31
C PHE A 15 -24.27 4.80 -8.90
N ARG A 16 -23.26 5.12 -9.72
CA ARG A 16 -22.35 6.23 -9.41
C ARG A 16 -23.02 7.59 -9.35
N LYS A 17 -24.09 7.82 -10.16
CA LYS A 17 -24.90 9.04 -10.07
C LYS A 17 -25.65 9.19 -8.76
N GLU A 18 -25.94 8.06 -8.10
CA GLU A 18 -26.61 7.97 -6.80
C GLU A 18 -25.59 7.89 -5.64
N ASN A 19 -24.31 8.20 -5.87
CA ASN A 19 -23.21 8.07 -4.91
C ASN A 19 -22.99 6.64 -4.39
N LEU A 20 -23.41 5.64 -5.18
CA LEU A 20 -23.18 4.24 -4.90
C LEU A 20 -21.99 3.70 -5.70
N VAL A 21 -21.08 3.00 -5.02
CA VAL A 21 -19.92 2.37 -5.64
C VAL A 21 -20.18 0.89 -5.81
N PRO A 22 -20.07 0.35 -7.04
CA PRO A 22 -20.11 -1.08 -7.26
C PRO A 22 -18.86 -1.75 -6.67
N CYS A 23 -19.06 -2.84 -5.94
CA CYS A 23 -18.01 -3.59 -5.27
C CYS A 23 -18.14 -5.09 -5.59
N ASN A 24 -17.01 -5.79 -5.54
CA ASN A 24 -16.95 -7.24 -5.59
C ASN A 24 -16.23 -7.77 -4.35
N LEU A 25 -16.74 -8.87 -3.81
CA LEU A 25 -16.11 -9.64 -2.74
C LEU A 25 -15.84 -11.04 -3.26
N TYR A 26 -14.61 -11.50 -3.19
CA TYR A 26 -14.18 -12.84 -3.61
C TYR A 26 -13.09 -13.39 -2.69
N GLY A 27 -12.77 -14.68 -2.79
CA GLY A 27 -11.68 -15.32 -2.04
C GLY A 27 -12.01 -16.63 -1.38
N ASN A 28 -13.30 -16.92 -1.10
CA ASN A 28 -13.74 -18.18 -0.47
C ASN A 28 -14.58 -19.07 -1.39
N GLY A 29 -14.36 -18.96 -2.71
CA GLY A 29 -15.08 -19.74 -3.72
C GLY A 29 -16.35 -19.08 -4.24
N GLU A 30 -16.87 -18.09 -3.55
CA GLU A 30 -18.02 -17.29 -3.95
C GLU A 30 -17.57 -15.91 -4.44
N ASN A 31 -18.28 -15.38 -5.44
CA ASN A 31 -18.11 -14.00 -5.89
C ASN A 31 -19.43 -13.26 -5.62
N VAL A 32 -19.40 -12.38 -4.62
CA VAL A 32 -20.56 -11.59 -4.22
C VAL A 32 -20.41 -10.17 -4.73
N THR A 33 -21.39 -9.73 -5.52
CA THR A 33 -21.43 -8.37 -6.05
C THR A 33 -22.43 -7.53 -5.27
N PHE A 34 -22.01 -6.33 -4.86
CA PHE A 34 -22.83 -5.45 -4.03
C PHE A 34 -22.50 -3.98 -4.32
N THR A 35 -23.26 -3.09 -3.73
CA THR A 35 -23.01 -1.66 -3.76
C THR A 35 -22.84 -1.12 -2.34
N VAL A 36 -22.02 -0.10 -2.19
CA VAL A 36 -21.83 0.65 -0.94
C VAL A 36 -21.95 2.15 -1.22
N THR A 37 -22.29 2.94 -0.23
CA THR A 37 -22.24 4.39 -0.36
C THR A 37 -20.80 4.87 -0.31
N VAL A 38 -20.47 5.94 -1.04
CA VAL A 38 -19.12 6.54 -1.01
C VAL A 38 -18.73 6.96 0.41
N ASP A 39 -19.70 7.46 1.19
CA ASP A 39 -19.46 7.95 2.55
C ASP A 39 -19.06 6.84 3.52
N ASP A 40 -19.67 5.65 3.42
CA ASP A 40 -19.34 4.51 4.28
C ASP A 40 -17.90 4.03 4.09
N VAL A 41 -17.40 4.08 2.85
CA VAL A 41 -16.05 3.61 2.52
C VAL A 41 -15.00 4.72 2.52
N ARG A 42 -15.40 5.97 2.69
CA ARG A 42 -14.51 7.12 2.63
C ARG A 42 -13.31 7.01 3.57
N LYS A 43 -13.54 6.66 4.83
CA LYS A 43 -12.44 6.47 5.81
C LYS A 43 -11.49 5.34 5.40
N LEU A 44 -12.02 4.26 4.84
CA LEU A 44 -11.24 3.11 4.40
C LEU A 44 -10.34 3.45 3.20
N ILE A 45 -10.83 4.28 2.27
CA ILE A 45 -10.14 4.59 1.02
C ILE A 45 -9.05 5.65 1.21
N TYR A 46 -9.35 6.69 2.00
CA TYR A 46 -8.43 7.82 2.21
C TYR A 46 -7.47 7.63 3.37
N THR A 47 -7.53 6.47 4.06
CA THR A 47 -6.50 6.07 5.03
C THR A 47 -5.42 5.27 4.30
N PRO A 48 -4.15 5.61 4.44
CA PRO A 48 -3.06 4.90 3.77
C PRO A 48 -2.88 3.47 4.29
N ASP A 49 -3.38 3.18 5.49
CA ASP A 49 -3.19 1.92 6.19
C ASP A 49 -4.00 0.77 5.58
N THR A 50 -3.43 -0.41 5.62
CA THR A 50 -4.13 -1.63 5.23
C THR A 50 -4.91 -2.16 6.43
N MET A 51 -6.23 -2.22 6.30
CA MET A 51 -7.13 -2.66 7.37
C MET A 51 -7.99 -3.84 6.92
N ALA A 52 -8.23 -4.77 7.85
CA ALA A 52 -9.29 -5.75 7.71
C ALA A 52 -10.64 -5.09 8.06
N VAL A 53 -11.63 -5.29 7.22
CA VAL A 53 -12.94 -4.65 7.31
C VAL A 53 -14.03 -5.71 7.48
N ALA A 54 -14.92 -5.51 8.44
CA ALA A 54 -16.13 -6.30 8.55
C ALA A 54 -17.19 -5.74 7.58
N LEU A 55 -17.42 -6.46 6.50
CA LEU A 55 -18.45 -6.15 5.51
C LEU A 55 -19.77 -6.79 5.89
N THR A 56 -20.81 -5.98 6.01
CA THR A 56 -22.19 -6.46 6.14
C THR A 56 -22.87 -6.31 4.79
N ILE A 57 -23.19 -7.42 4.14
CA ILE A 57 -23.84 -7.46 2.83
C ILE A 57 -25.21 -8.12 3.02
N GLY A 58 -26.27 -7.32 3.01
CA GLY A 58 -27.58 -7.78 3.50
C GLY A 58 -27.48 -8.24 4.96
N ASP A 59 -27.81 -9.50 5.23
CA ASP A 59 -27.78 -10.09 6.57
C ASP A 59 -26.46 -10.83 6.91
N VAL A 60 -25.53 -10.92 5.95
CA VAL A 60 -24.30 -11.71 6.09
C VAL A 60 -23.13 -10.79 6.41
N LYS A 61 -22.41 -11.12 7.50
CA LYS A 61 -21.14 -10.45 7.86
C LYS A 61 -19.96 -11.29 7.37
N ARG A 62 -19.03 -10.65 6.67
CA ARG A 62 -17.79 -11.27 6.16
C ARG A 62 -16.60 -10.38 6.44
N MET A 63 -15.46 -10.96 6.80
CA MET A 63 -14.21 -10.23 6.96
C MET A 63 -13.49 -10.14 5.62
N ALA A 64 -13.04 -8.95 5.26
CA ALA A 64 -12.37 -8.72 4.00
C ALA A 64 -11.27 -7.67 4.12
N VAL A 65 -10.33 -7.69 3.18
CA VAL A 65 -9.34 -6.63 2.96
C VAL A 65 -9.57 -5.99 1.60
N VAL A 66 -9.28 -4.70 1.50
CA VAL A 66 -9.28 -4.01 0.21
C VAL A 66 -8.12 -4.53 -0.63
N LYS A 67 -8.44 -5.05 -1.81
CA LYS A 67 -7.46 -5.58 -2.75
C LYS A 67 -7.08 -4.54 -3.80
N GLU A 68 -8.07 -3.90 -4.40
CA GLU A 68 -7.88 -2.90 -5.45
C GLU A 68 -8.92 -1.79 -5.35
N LEU A 69 -8.49 -0.58 -5.67
CA LEU A 69 -9.31 0.61 -5.78
C LEU A 69 -9.16 1.17 -7.18
N GLN A 70 -10.27 1.43 -7.86
CA GLN A 70 -10.26 2.05 -9.17
C GLN A 70 -10.84 3.47 -9.08
N PHE A 71 -10.04 4.44 -9.50
CA PHE A 71 -10.43 5.84 -9.55
C PHE A 71 -10.53 6.33 -11.00
N HIS A 72 -11.37 7.29 -11.21
CA HIS A 72 -11.44 7.97 -12.50
C HIS A 72 -10.22 8.90 -12.67
N PRO A 73 -9.47 8.83 -13.78
CA PRO A 73 -8.17 9.49 -13.92
C PRO A 73 -8.24 11.03 -13.93
N VAL A 74 -9.40 11.62 -14.17
CA VAL A 74 -9.57 13.08 -14.25
C VAL A 74 -10.42 13.63 -13.10
N SER A 75 -11.55 12.97 -12.75
CA SER A 75 -12.44 13.44 -11.69
C SER A 75 -12.09 12.89 -10.31
N GLU A 76 -11.17 11.92 -10.24
CA GLU A 76 -10.77 11.21 -9.01
C GLU A 76 -11.94 10.50 -8.29
N GLU A 77 -13.08 10.38 -8.97
CA GLU A 77 -14.24 9.64 -8.43
C GLU A 77 -13.91 8.16 -8.29
N LEU A 78 -14.36 7.57 -7.19
CA LEU A 78 -14.21 6.14 -6.95
C LEU A 78 -15.14 5.35 -7.89
N LEU A 79 -14.56 4.53 -8.74
CA LEU A 79 -15.27 3.75 -9.75
C LEU A 79 -15.63 2.35 -9.29
N HIS A 80 -14.74 1.68 -8.56
CA HIS A 80 -14.89 0.29 -8.16
C HIS A 80 -14.00 -0.04 -6.98
N ILE A 81 -14.44 -1.00 -6.14
CA ILE A 81 -13.65 -1.57 -5.05
C ILE A 81 -13.68 -3.08 -5.15
N ASP A 82 -12.50 -3.68 -5.13
CA ASP A 82 -12.33 -5.12 -4.98
C ASP A 82 -11.97 -5.48 -3.54
N PHE A 83 -12.79 -6.34 -2.94
CA PHE A 83 -12.55 -6.90 -1.62
C PHE A 83 -12.15 -8.35 -1.73
N LEU A 84 -11.12 -8.72 -0.99
CA LEU A 84 -10.70 -10.11 -0.80
C LEU A 84 -11.20 -10.60 0.56
N GLU A 85 -12.04 -11.62 0.56
CA GLU A 85 -12.48 -12.28 1.79
C GLU A 85 -11.30 -12.96 2.47
N VAL A 86 -11.16 -12.73 3.77
CA VAL A 86 -10.07 -13.27 4.58
C VAL A 86 -10.62 -14.16 5.68
N THR A 87 -9.93 -15.27 5.90
CA THR A 87 -10.21 -16.22 6.98
C THR A 87 -8.94 -16.46 7.79
N GLU A 88 -9.09 -16.81 9.06
CA GLU A 88 -7.94 -17.03 9.96
C GLU A 88 -7.06 -18.21 9.54
N GLN A 89 -7.57 -19.08 8.67
CA GLN A 89 -6.86 -20.30 8.25
C GLN A 89 -6.11 -20.16 6.94
N LYS A 90 -6.45 -19.16 6.10
CA LYS A 90 -5.85 -19.03 4.77
C LYS A 90 -4.90 -17.82 4.73
N PRO A 91 -3.62 -18.04 4.35
CA PRO A 91 -2.71 -16.93 4.12
C PRO A 91 -3.16 -16.12 2.91
N VAL A 92 -3.10 -14.81 3.03
CA VAL A 92 -3.48 -13.87 1.98
C VAL A 92 -2.30 -12.98 1.62
N THR A 93 -2.23 -12.58 0.34
CA THR A 93 -1.22 -11.63 -0.12
C THR A 93 -1.83 -10.25 -0.20
N VAL A 94 -1.33 -9.34 0.62
CA VAL A 94 -1.80 -7.95 0.73
C VAL A 94 -0.65 -6.99 0.46
N ALA A 95 -0.95 -5.84 -0.14
CA ALA A 95 0.03 -4.77 -0.35
C ALA A 95 -0.05 -3.77 0.81
N ILE A 96 0.97 -3.77 1.66
CA ILE A 96 1.06 -2.96 2.87
C ILE A 96 1.88 -1.71 2.59
N PRO A 97 1.45 -0.51 3.03
CA PRO A 97 2.21 0.72 2.85
C PRO A 97 3.49 0.72 3.69
N VAL A 98 4.55 1.30 3.12
CA VAL A 98 5.84 1.49 3.78
C VAL A 98 5.90 2.89 4.38
N GLN A 99 6.26 2.96 5.65
CA GLN A 99 6.57 4.20 6.35
C GLN A 99 8.05 4.20 6.74
N LEU A 100 8.77 5.24 6.32
CA LEU A 100 10.16 5.43 6.71
C LEU A 100 10.21 6.17 8.05
N THR A 101 10.97 5.63 8.99
CA THR A 101 11.20 6.22 10.31
C THR A 101 12.66 6.63 10.48
N GLY A 102 12.94 7.58 11.37
CA GLY A 102 14.29 8.09 11.59
C GLY A 102 14.73 9.15 10.58
N HIS A 103 15.95 9.67 10.78
CA HIS A 103 16.58 10.67 9.92
C HIS A 103 17.87 10.09 9.31
N ALA A 104 17.84 9.77 8.04
CA ALA A 104 18.97 9.17 7.34
C ALA A 104 20.22 10.07 7.42
N GLU A 105 21.37 9.47 7.76
CA GLU A 105 22.68 10.17 7.77
C GLU A 105 23.00 10.80 6.42
N GLY A 106 22.64 10.14 5.33
CA GLY A 106 22.85 10.68 3.99
C GLY A 106 22.02 11.93 3.69
N VAL A 107 20.88 12.15 4.37
CA VAL A 107 20.10 13.39 4.28
C VAL A 107 20.83 14.52 5.03
N LYS A 108 21.41 14.22 6.21
CA LYS A 108 22.24 15.17 6.95
C LYS A 108 23.47 15.60 6.14
N ALA A 109 24.00 14.70 5.31
CA ALA A 109 25.10 14.97 4.37
C ALA A 109 24.65 15.66 3.07
N GLY A 110 23.41 16.19 3.00
CA GLY A 110 22.90 16.94 1.86
C GLY A 110 22.30 16.09 0.74
N GLY A 111 22.03 14.79 0.99
CA GLY A 111 21.30 13.91 0.07
C GLY A 111 19.79 14.10 0.16
N LYS A 112 19.06 13.52 -0.81
CA LYS A 112 17.61 13.47 -0.85
C LYS A 112 17.14 12.04 -0.66
N LEU A 113 16.38 11.78 0.42
CA LEU A 113 15.70 10.50 0.63
C LEU A 113 14.56 10.34 -0.38
N SER A 114 14.55 9.20 -1.07
CA SER A 114 13.52 8.84 -2.06
C SER A 114 12.97 7.47 -1.71
N LEU A 115 11.66 7.39 -1.49
CA LEU A 115 10.94 6.12 -1.35
C LEU A 115 10.56 5.64 -2.75
N GLU A 116 11.20 4.57 -3.21
CA GLU A 116 10.96 4.00 -4.54
C GLU A 116 9.76 3.05 -4.54
N MET A 117 9.61 2.28 -3.46
CA MET A 117 8.53 1.32 -3.31
C MET A 117 7.60 1.73 -2.16
N LYS A 118 6.44 2.27 -2.52
CA LYS A 118 5.45 2.78 -1.55
C LYS A 118 4.68 1.68 -0.81
N LYS A 119 4.56 0.48 -1.41
CA LYS A 119 3.84 -0.67 -0.85
C LYS A 119 4.65 -1.94 -1.02
N LEU A 120 4.69 -2.79 0.01
CA LEU A 120 5.29 -4.12 -0.03
C LEU A 120 4.20 -5.18 -0.07
N LYS A 121 4.37 -6.19 -0.91
CA LYS A 121 3.46 -7.35 -0.96
C LYS A 121 3.88 -8.34 0.10
N VAL A 122 3.03 -8.54 1.08
CA VAL A 122 3.25 -9.46 2.20
C VAL A 122 2.22 -10.57 2.13
N ASN A 123 2.67 -11.81 2.30
CA ASN A 123 1.83 -12.99 2.42
C ASN A 123 1.84 -13.46 3.88
N GLY A 124 0.67 -13.68 4.43
CA GLY A 124 0.50 -14.14 5.80
C GLY A 124 -0.96 -14.24 6.21
N ILE A 125 -1.20 -14.64 7.45
CA ILE A 125 -2.55 -14.65 8.05
C ILE A 125 -2.95 -13.21 8.36
N TYR A 126 -4.16 -12.80 8.02
CA TYR A 126 -4.60 -11.40 8.11
C TYR A 126 -4.50 -10.81 9.53
N THR A 127 -4.62 -11.64 10.58
CA THR A 127 -4.49 -11.22 11.98
C THR A 127 -3.05 -10.81 12.37
N GLN A 128 -2.05 -11.31 11.64
CA GLN A 128 -0.64 -11.02 11.87
C GLN A 128 -0.12 -9.90 10.97
N ILE A 129 -0.89 -9.53 9.95
CA ILE A 129 -0.50 -8.50 8.99
C ILE A 129 -0.60 -7.12 9.66
N PRO A 130 0.50 -6.36 9.76
CA PRO A 130 0.47 -5.01 10.29
C PRO A 130 -0.20 -4.04 9.32
N ASN A 131 -0.80 -2.98 9.83
CA ASN A 131 -1.43 -1.95 8.99
C ASN A 131 -0.41 -1.21 8.11
N ARG A 132 0.83 -1.08 8.57
CA ARG A 132 1.96 -0.47 7.86
C ARG A 132 3.27 -1.16 8.21
N VAL A 133 4.24 -1.08 7.32
CA VAL A 133 5.62 -1.55 7.55
C VAL A 133 6.48 -0.34 7.86
N GLU A 134 7.01 -0.27 9.08
CA GLU A 134 7.94 0.77 9.50
C GLU A 134 9.37 0.32 9.24
N ILE A 135 10.14 1.17 8.57
CA ILE A 135 11.52 0.88 8.19
C ILE A 135 12.41 2.02 8.70
N ASP A 136 13.36 1.70 9.56
CA ASP A 136 14.34 2.67 10.01
C ASP A 136 15.39 2.91 8.94
N VAL A 137 15.56 4.19 8.58
CA VAL A 137 16.55 4.65 7.60
C VAL A 137 17.69 5.44 8.23
N THR A 138 17.80 5.45 9.56
CA THR A 138 18.79 6.26 10.28
C THR A 138 20.21 6.01 9.80
N THR A 139 20.59 4.75 9.58
CA THR A 139 21.93 4.33 9.13
C THR A 139 22.16 4.47 7.62
N LEU A 140 21.15 4.97 6.87
CA LEU A 140 21.25 5.05 5.42
C LEU A 140 22.11 6.25 4.99
N GLY A 141 23.34 5.97 4.54
CA GLY A 141 24.30 6.97 4.08
C GLY A 141 24.01 7.51 2.67
N LEU A 142 24.75 8.53 2.26
CA LEU A 142 24.65 9.15 0.93
C LEU A 142 24.93 8.12 -0.19
N GLY A 143 24.05 8.06 -1.19
CA GLY A 143 24.15 7.13 -2.32
C GLY A 143 23.82 5.68 -2.00
N LYS A 144 23.50 5.36 -0.75
CA LYS A 144 23.11 4.00 -0.34
C LYS A 144 21.65 3.71 -0.67
N LYS A 145 21.37 2.43 -0.89
CA LYS A 145 20.02 1.88 -1.17
C LYS A 145 19.66 0.88 -0.10
N LEU A 146 18.39 0.87 0.27
CA LEU A 146 17.80 -0.14 1.13
C LEU A 146 16.99 -1.10 0.25
N TYR A 147 17.28 -2.37 0.35
CA TYR A 147 16.63 -3.43 -0.43
C TYR A 147 15.58 -4.18 0.39
N VAL A 148 14.62 -4.80 -0.31
CA VAL A 148 13.55 -5.60 0.32
C VAL A 148 14.14 -6.70 1.22
N GLY A 149 15.23 -7.34 0.80
CA GLY A 149 15.88 -8.40 1.58
C GLY A 149 16.48 -7.96 2.93
N ALA A 150 16.64 -6.65 3.15
CA ALA A 150 17.11 -6.10 4.42
C ALA A 150 15.95 -5.67 5.35
N VAL A 151 14.70 -5.83 4.91
CA VAL A 151 13.53 -5.47 5.71
C VAL A 151 13.16 -6.65 6.61
N GLU A 152 13.26 -6.45 7.91
CA GLU A 152 12.83 -7.43 8.89
C GLU A 152 11.31 -7.43 9.03
N MET A 153 10.73 -8.62 9.03
CA MET A 153 9.29 -8.82 9.19
C MET A 153 9.03 -9.70 10.41
N ALA A 154 7.84 -9.56 10.99
CA ALA A 154 7.40 -10.43 12.08
C ALA A 154 7.31 -11.90 11.63
N GLU A 155 7.42 -12.82 12.59
CA GLU A 155 7.30 -14.25 12.34
C GLU A 155 5.97 -14.60 11.68
N GLY A 156 6.02 -15.50 10.69
CA GLY A 156 4.82 -15.91 9.94
C GLY A 156 4.49 -15.08 8.71
N LEU A 157 5.18 -13.96 8.47
CA LEU A 157 4.99 -13.11 7.30
C LEU A 157 6.10 -13.33 6.26
N LYS A 158 5.72 -13.43 4.98
CA LYS A 158 6.64 -13.59 3.86
C LYS A 158 6.54 -12.41 2.90
N LEU A 159 7.66 -11.77 2.59
CA LEU A 159 7.75 -10.79 1.52
C LEU A 159 7.69 -11.50 0.16
N MET A 160 6.78 -11.05 -0.69
CA MET A 160 6.59 -11.58 -2.05
C MET A 160 7.31 -10.75 -3.11
N ASN A 161 7.90 -9.63 -2.73
CA ASN A 161 8.71 -8.81 -3.62
C ASN A 161 10.11 -9.42 -3.80
N PRO A 162 10.80 -9.20 -4.93
CA PRO A 162 12.19 -9.60 -5.12
C PRO A 162 13.09 -8.98 -4.05
N ALA A 163 14.01 -9.78 -3.51
CA ALA A 163 14.90 -9.32 -2.42
C ALA A 163 15.86 -8.20 -2.85
N ASP A 164 16.19 -8.13 -4.13
CA ASP A 164 17.04 -7.12 -4.76
C ASP A 164 16.29 -5.83 -5.15
N ALA A 165 14.97 -5.78 -4.97
CA ALA A 165 14.20 -4.58 -5.23
C ALA A 165 14.54 -3.48 -4.23
N CYS A 166 14.73 -2.26 -4.73
CA CYS A 166 15.05 -1.10 -3.90
C CYS A 166 13.75 -0.55 -3.26
N VAL A 167 13.72 -0.48 -1.94
CA VAL A 167 12.61 0.12 -1.18
C VAL A 167 12.81 1.63 -1.03
N ALA A 168 13.98 2.04 -0.57
CA ALA A 168 14.32 3.44 -0.37
C ALA A 168 15.79 3.69 -0.73
N GLN A 169 16.12 4.91 -1.15
CA GLN A 169 17.50 5.31 -1.41
C GLN A 169 17.74 6.78 -1.06
N VAL A 170 18.97 7.09 -0.70
CA VAL A 170 19.40 8.48 -0.56
C VAL A 170 20.14 8.88 -1.83
N LYS A 171 19.51 9.71 -2.65
CA LYS A 171 20.10 10.25 -3.88
C LYS A 171 21.04 11.41 -3.55
N ALA A 172 22.22 11.42 -4.17
CA ALA A 172 23.12 12.55 -4.08
C ALA A 172 22.51 13.77 -4.82
N THR A 173 22.52 14.92 -4.18
CA THR A 173 22.13 16.20 -4.80
C THR A 173 23.35 16.90 -5.41
N ARG A 174 23.12 17.88 -6.26
CA ARG A 174 24.25 18.68 -6.83
C ARG A 174 25.06 19.33 -5.73
N ALA A 175 24.44 19.80 -4.67
CA ALA A 175 25.11 20.39 -3.51
C ALA A 175 26.03 19.41 -2.78
N SER A 176 25.53 18.18 -2.52
CA SER A 176 26.33 17.13 -1.87
C SER A 176 27.47 16.63 -2.74
N GLN A 177 27.29 16.58 -4.06
CA GLN A 177 28.36 16.24 -5.00
C GLN A 177 29.45 17.27 -5.03
N GLN A 178 29.09 18.55 -4.96
CA GLN A 178 30.06 19.65 -4.90
C GLN A 178 30.85 19.65 -3.57
N ALA A 179 30.20 19.40 -2.45
CA ALA A 179 30.84 19.26 -1.15
C ALA A 179 31.85 18.10 -1.13
N ALA A 180 31.43 16.92 -1.63
CA ALA A 180 32.32 15.75 -1.74
C ALA A 180 33.52 15.99 -2.69
N ALA A 181 33.30 16.70 -3.78
CA ALA A 181 34.39 17.10 -4.72
C ALA A 181 35.36 18.13 -4.11
N ALA A 182 34.88 18.99 -3.22
CA ALA A 182 35.73 19.95 -2.49
C ALA A 182 36.60 19.25 -1.44
N GLU A 183 36.03 18.30 -0.69
CA GLU A 183 36.78 17.48 0.29
C GLU A 183 37.85 16.60 -0.35
N SER A 184 37.57 16.03 -1.53
CA SER A 184 38.51 15.17 -2.25
C SER A 184 39.72 16.00 -2.81
N LYS A 185 39.52 17.27 -3.14
CA LYS A 185 40.59 18.19 -3.56
C LYS A 185 41.44 18.71 -2.40
N GLY A 186 40.87 18.80 -1.18
CA GLY A 186 41.58 19.21 0.03
C GLY A 186 42.54 18.16 0.60
N LYS A 187 42.29 16.87 0.32
CA LYS A 187 43.12 15.76 0.79
C LYS A 187 44.32 15.38 -0.10
N LYS A 188 44.48 16.09 -1.23
CA LYS A 188 45.60 15.88 -2.19
C LYS A 188 46.66 17.00 -2.17
N LYS A 189 46.67 17.80 -1.11
CA LYS A 189 47.73 18.79 -0.87
C LYS A 189 48.57 18.47 0.35
#